data_4453752a67e8377cccf598b9adef98be
#
_entry.id   4453752a67e8377cccf598b9adef98be
#
_cell.length_a   1.000
_cell.length_b   1.000
_cell.length_c   1.000
_cell.angle_alpha   90.00
_cell.angle_beta   90.00
_cell.angle_gamma   90.00
#
_symmetry.space_group_name_H-M   'P 1'
#
loop_
_entity.id
_entity.type
_entity.pdbx_description
1 polymer ?
#
loop_
_entity_poly.entity_id
_entity_poly.type
_entity_poly.pdbx_seq_one_letter_code
_entity_poly.pdbx_strand_id
1 'polypeptide(L)'
;MKKTVLSLIGVVAAASAVCFYDPTISDAPAIQVPSQQDTKVDTYSSRDTFDYFLSGLGEADLETLKAHFNTYNAGQPNAYQLDNDLFERFIQYRMALSNINPDTRYPLHTESLQRLNDQVMQTQSAFFSAEEQQKLFGEENMQRQLALRQLELKEHIINQNDYDAAWEQEINTLPPVMQQSYRNAAILSQLQATNGLDEQEKYLRQQALVGAEAADRLVTLRQARADFEIKLAHYFQQRDVILTDNNLAKEQAQQALHELRQTSFSASQIRRVQALESIRDKQLVAQSQ
;
A
#
# COMPACT_ATOMS: atom_id res chain seq x y z
N MET A 1 13.15 -21.32 4.01
CA MET A 1 12.20 -20.81 3.04
C MET A 1 10.81 -20.66 3.69
N LYS A 2 10.62 -19.66 4.58
CA LYS A 2 9.38 -19.47 5.38
C LYS A 2 9.05 -17.98 5.63
N LYS A 3 9.35 -17.06 4.71
CA LYS A 3 9.11 -15.61 4.93
C LYS A 3 8.44 -14.84 3.79
N THR A 4 7.83 -15.49 2.80
CA THR A 4 7.31 -14.81 1.61
C THR A 4 5.79 -14.85 1.42
N VAL A 5 5.02 -15.39 2.34
CA VAL A 5 3.56 -15.53 2.19
C VAL A 5 2.75 -14.41 2.88
N LEU A 6 3.37 -13.64 3.78
CA LEU A 6 2.63 -12.61 4.56
C LEU A 6 2.55 -11.22 3.91
N SER A 7 3.14 -11.05 2.71
CA SER A 7 3.21 -9.72 2.04
C SER A 7 2.10 -9.43 1.02
N LEU A 8 1.16 -10.35 0.80
CA LEU A 8 0.16 -10.23 -0.26
C LEU A 8 -1.18 -9.61 0.17
N ILE A 9 -1.36 -9.32 1.46
CA ILE A 9 -2.60 -8.72 2.00
C ILE A 9 -2.49 -7.19 2.19
N GLY A 10 -1.31 -6.61 1.99
CA GLY A 10 -1.00 -5.22 2.36
C GLY A 10 -0.80 -4.20 1.24
N VAL A 11 -1.07 -4.51 -0.03
CA VAL A 11 -0.79 -3.58 -1.14
C VAL A 11 -2.00 -3.43 -2.05
N VAL A 12 -3.06 -2.81 -1.57
CA VAL A 12 -4.02 -2.07 -2.42
C VAL A 12 -4.59 -0.91 -1.61
N ALA A 13 -3.82 0.15 -1.46
CA ALA A 13 -4.33 1.46 -1.07
C ALA A 13 -3.42 2.56 -1.61
N ALA A 14 -3.34 2.68 -2.94
CA ALA A 14 -2.86 3.89 -3.60
C ALA A 14 -3.51 3.99 -4.98
N ALA A 15 -4.84 4.04 -5.04
CA ALA A 15 -5.54 4.59 -6.18
C ALA A 15 -5.53 6.10 -6.02
N SER A 16 -4.83 6.79 -6.90
CA SER A 16 -4.76 8.24 -6.99
C SER A 16 -6.16 8.80 -7.15
N ALA A 17 -6.74 9.33 -6.08
CA ALA A 17 -7.98 10.10 -6.11
C ALA A 17 -7.70 11.40 -6.88
N VAL A 18 -8.19 11.50 -8.09
CA VAL A 18 -8.45 12.80 -8.70
C VAL A 18 -9.70 13.32 -8.02
N CYS A 19 -9.53 14.08 -6.95
CA CYS A 19 -10.61 14.75 -6.25
C CYS A 19 -11.26 15.76 -7.18
N PHE A 20 -12.45 15.46 -7.66
CA PHE A 20 -13.40 16.51 -8.05
C PHE A 20 -13.85 17.17 -6.75
N TYR A 21 -13.26 18.31 -6.43
CA TYR A 21 -13.70 19.13 -5.31
C TYR A 21 -15.07 19.70 -5.66
N ASP A 22 -16.13 19.17 -5.04
CA ASP A 22 -17.46 19.78 -5.07
C ASP A 22 -17.56 20.75 -3.87
N PRO A 23 -17.57 22.08 -4.13
CA PRO A 23 -17.60 23.08 -3.05
C PRO A 23 -18.93 23.13 -2.29
N THR A 24 -19.92 22.29 -2.65
CA THR A 24 -21.24 22.26 -2.00
C THR A 24 -21.31 21.32 -0.80
N ILE A 25 -20.29 20.47 -0.59
CA ILE A 25 -20.23 19.60 0.60
C ILE A 25 -19.85 20.46 1.81
N SER A 26 -20.70 20.46 2.82
CA SER A 26 -20.47 21.21 4.05
C SER A 26 -19.21 20.72 4.75
N ASP A 27 -18.25 21.62 4.97
CA ASP A 27 -17.05 21.41 5.83
C ASP A 27 -17.41 21.53 7.33
N ALA A 28 -18.68 21.27 7.71
CA ALA A 28 -19.08 21.27 9.12
C ALA A 28 -18.19 20.28 9.89
N PRO A 29 -17.49 20.71 10.95
CA PRO A 29 -16.63 19.82 11.71
C PRO A 29 -17.45 18.70 12.29
N ALA A 30 -17.22 17.48 11.86
CA ALA A 30 -17.74 16.31 12.56
C ALA A 30 -17.20 16.34 14.00
N ILE A 31 -18.01 15.97 14.97
CA ILE A 31 -17.52 15.72 16.33
C ILE A 31 -16.59 14.51 16.20
N GLN A 32 -15.31 14.71 16.50
CA GLN A 32 -14.26 13.74 16.19
C GLN A 32 -13.63 13.21 17.46
N VAL A 33 -13.26 11.94 17.44
CA VAL A 33 -12.37 11.36 18.47
C VAL A 33 -10.94 11.88 18.29
N PRO A 34 -10.04 11.77 19.31
CA PRO A 34 -8.70 12.31 19.25
C PRO A 34 -7.88 11.90 18.01
N SER A 35 -8.00 10.65 17.55
CA SER A 35 -7.29 10.14 16.36
C SER A 35 -7.78 10.73 15.03
N GLN A 36 -8.96 11.36 15.03
CA GLN A 36 -9.59 11.93 13.84
C GLN A 36 -9.41 13.46 13.73
N GLN A 37 -8.79 14.11 14.73
CA GLN A 37 -8.73 15.59 14.82
C GLN A 37 -8.01 16.26 13.65
N ASP A 38 -7.06 15.56 13.01
CA ASP A 38 -6.27 16.05 11.87
C ASP A 38 -6.77 15.48 10.52
N THR A 39 -7.90 14.76 10.52
CA THR A 39 -8.48 14.14 9.34
C THR A 39 -9.83 14.75 8.99
N LYS A 40 -10.29 14.54 7.75
CA LYS A 40 -11.64 14.88 7.29
C LYS A 40 -12.43 13.62 7.05
N VAL A 41 -13.77 13.73 7.14
CA VAL A 41 -14.67 12.63 6.78
C VAL A 41 -14.41 12.23 5.32
N ASP A 42 -14.16 10.95 5.10
CA ASP A 42 -14.04 10.41 3.75
C ASP A 42 -15.45 10.26 3.14
N THR A 43 -15.71 11.02 2.09
CA THR A 43 -17.00 11.09 1.40
C THR A 43 -16.95 10.43 0.02
N TYR A 44 -15.88 9.71 -0.31
CA TYR A 44 -15.72 9.06 -1.60
C TYR A 44 -16.82 8.03 -1.88
N SER A 45 -17.21 7.27 -0.86
CA SER A 45 -18.37 6.37 -0.89
C SER A 45 -19.14 6.39 0.43
N SER A 46 -20.37 5.85 0.42
CA SER A 46 -21.13 5.63 1.65
C SER A 46 -20.37 4.74 2.63
N ARG A 47 -19.65 3.74 2.12
CA ARG A 47 -18.83 2.84 2.92
C ARG A 47 -17.67 3.57 3.59
N ASP A 48 -16.92 4.38 2.84
CA ASP A 48 -15.78 5.11 3.38
C ASP A 48 -16.23 6.07 4.49
N THR A 49 -17.39 6.74 4.29
CA THR A 49 -18.01 7.55 5.33
C THR A 49 -18.35 6.72 6.58
N PHE A 50 -18.93 5.54 6.41
CA PHE A 50 -19.28 4.66 7.54
C PHE A 50 -18.00 4.15 8.25
N ASP A 51 -17.01 3.69 7.51
CA ASP A 51 -15.74 3.22 8.05
C ASP A 51 -14.99 4.36 8.78
N TYR A 52 -15.06 5.61 8.28
CA TYR A 52 -14.50 6.78 8.97
C TYR A 52 -15.08 6.92 10.38
N PHE A 53 -16.41 6.92 10.54
CA PHE A 53 -17.01 7.05 11.87
C PHE A 53 -16.72 5.85 12.76
N LEU A 54 -16.69 4.64 12.22
CA LEU A 54 -16.37 3.43 12.99
C LEU A 54 -14.88 3.29 13.32
N SER A 55 -13.99 4.04 12.66
CA SER A 55 -12.56 4.03 12.99
C SER A 55 -12.27 4.56 14.40
N GLY A 56 -13.21 5.31 15.00
CA GLY A 56 -13.12 5.77 16.38
C GLY A 56 -13.42 4.71 17.45
N LEU A 57 -13.76 3.46 17.06
CA LEU A 57 -13.95 2.37 18.01
C LEU A 57 -12.66 2.12 18.82
N GLY A 58 -12.81 2.09 20.16
CA GLY A 58 -11.69 2.01 21.09
C GLY A 58 -11.32 3.35 21.74
N GLU A 59 -11.68 4.49 21.12
CA GLU A 59 -11.54 5.82 21.72
C GLU A 59 -12.89 6.35 22.22
N ALA A 60 -13.99 5.96 21.56
CA ALA A 60 -15.37 6.23 21.99
C ALA A 60 -16.22 4.94 21.92
N ASP A 61 -17.31 4.93 22.68
CA ASP A 61 -18.30 3.86 22.58
C ASP A 61 -19.13 3.98 21.30
N LEU A 62 -19.79 2.89 20.92
CA LEU A 62 -20.55 2.80 19.69
C LEU A 62 -21.70 3.83 19.62
N GLU A 63 -22.38 4.10 20.73
CA GLU A 63 -23.50 5.06 20.77
C GLU A 63 -23.01 6.49 20.53
N THR A 64 -21.85 6.82 21.07
CA THR A 64 -21.18 8.10 20.79
C THR A 64 -20.82 8.23 19.31
N LEU A 65 -20.25 7.18 18.69
CA LEU A 65 -19.90 7.20 17.26
C LEU A 65 -21.13 7.31 16.36
N LYS A 66 -22.23 6.63 16.71
CA LYS A 66 -23.52 6.80 16.02
C LYS A 66 -24.05 8.22 16.13
N ALA A 67 -23.97 8.83 17.32
CA ALA A 67 -24.37 10.22 17.52
C ALA A 67 -23.51 11.19 16.67
N HIS A 68 -22.21 10.93 16.56
CA HIS A 68 -21.30 11.71 15.70
C HIS A 68 -21.71 11.59 14.22
N PHE A 69 -21.94 10.37 13.73
CA PHE A 69 -22.41 10.15 12.36
C PHE A 69 -23.75 10.86 12.12
N ASN A 70 -24.73 10.68 12.99
CA ASN A 70 -26.06 11.30 12.84
C ASN A 70 -25.98 12.82 12.81
N THR A 71 -25.15 13.43 13.67
CA THR A 71 -24.93 14.87 13.69
C THR A 71 -24.30 15.36 12.40
N TYR A 72 -23.26 14.67 11.94
CA TYR A 72 -22.61 14.99 10.67
C TYR A 72 -23.58 14.85 9.49
N ASN A 73 -24.30 13.72 9.41
CA ASN A 73 -25.24 13.40 8.34
C ASN A 73 -26.40 14.41 8.26
N ALA A 74 -26.94 14.82 9.40
CA ALA A 74 -27.99 15.83 9.48
C ALA A 74 -27.51 17.24 9.01
N GLY A 75 -26.20 17.51 9.13
CA GLY A 75 -25.59 18.74 8.64
C GLY A 75 -25.35 18.76 7.12
N GLN A 76 -25.45 17.62 6.45
CA GLN A 76 -25.26 17.54 5.00
C GLN A 76 -26.50 18.01 4.23
N PRO A 77 -26.34 18.59 3.02
CA PRO A 77 -27.48 18.83 2.12
C PRO A 77 -28.23 17.53 1.84
N ASN A 78 -29.56 17.61 1.72
CA ASN A 78 -30.43 16.43 1.57
C ASN A 78 -29.98 15.43 0.48
N ALA A 79 -29.39 15.93 -0.60
CA ALA A 79 -28.89 15.09 -1.70
C ALA A 79 -27.67 14.24 -1.32
N TYR A 80 -26.96 14.60 -0.25
CA TYR A 80 -25.74 13.93 0.22
C TYR A 80 -25.94 13.20 1.55
N GLN A 81 -27.15 13.31 2.13
CA GLN A 81 -27.48 12.56 3.35
C GLN A 81 -27.51 11.06 3.07
N LEU A 82 -26.85 10.31 3.93
CA LEU A 82 -26.84 8.86 3.88
C LEU A 82 -28.03 8.30 4.71
N ASP A 83 -28.45 7.10 4.36
CA ASP A 83 -29.48 6.39 5.11
C ASP A 83 -28.94 5.95 6.48
N ASN A 84 -29.56 6.43 7.56
CA ASN A 84 -29.20 6.08 8.93
C ASN A 84 -29.47 4.59 9.23
N ASP A 85 -30.52 4.00 8.65
CA ASP A 85 -30.81 2.57 8.82
C ASP A 85 -29.74 1.72 8.11
N LEU A 86 -29.24 2.16 6.96
CA LEU A 86 -28.11 1.51 6.28
C LEU A 86 -26.86 1.54 7.14
N PHE A 87 -26.58 2.65 7.86
CA PHE A 87 -25.44 2.72 8.78
C PHE A 87 -25.59 1.75 9.95
N GLU A 88 -26.79 1.66 10.55
CA GLU A 88 -27.07 0.69 11.64
C GLU A 88 -26.87 -0.76 11.16
N ARG A 89 -27.36 -1.10 9.98
CA ARG A 89 -27.17 -2.44 9.37
C ARG A 89 -25.70 -2.70 9.05
N PHE A 90 -24.95 -1.66 8.64
CA PHE A 90 -23.51 -1.77 8.42
C PHE A 90 -22.74 -2.08 9.71
N ILE A 91 -23.12 -1.46 10.83
CA ILE A 91 -22.55 -1.77 12.14
C ILE A 91 -22.81 -3.23 12.52
N GLN A 92 -24.06 -3.69 12.40
CA GLN A 92 -24.44 -5.07 12.72
C GLN A 92 -23.69 -6.07 11.82
N TYR A 93 -23.52 -5.77 10.55
CA TYR A 93 -22.72 -6.55 9.63
C TYR A 93 -21.26 -6.63 10.08
N ARG A 94 -20.63 -5.51 10.47
CA ARG A 94 -19.26 -5.49 11.00
C ARG A 94 -19.11 -6.36 12.24
N MET A 95 -20.08 -6.33 13.13
CA MET A 95 -20.13 -7.22 14.30
C MET A 95 -20.29 -8.68 13.90
N ALA A 96 -21.13 -8.99 12.93
CA ALA A 96 -21.29 -10.35 12.42
C ALA A 96 -20.00 -10.88 11.77
N LEU A 97 -19.28 -10.05 11.01
CA LEU A 97 -17.99 -10.41 10.45
C LEU A 97 -16.94 -10.77 11.52
N SER A 98 -16.94 -10.10 12.66
CA SER A 98 -16.00 -10.38 13.75
C SER A 98 -16.19 -11.78 14.36
N ASN A 99 -17.38 -12.39 14.17
CA ASN A 99 -17.69 -13.74 14.60
C ASN A 99 -17.28 -14.83 13.57
N ILE A 100 -16.91 -14.42 12.36
CA ILE A 100 -16.37 -15.35 11.37
C ILE A 100 -14.96 -15.74 11.83
N ASN A 101 -14.80 -16.98 12.25
CA ASN A 101 -13.51 -17.48 12.72
C ASN A 101 -12.82 -18.25 11.59
N PRO A 102 -11.78 -17.67 10.94
CA PRO A 102 -11.03 -18.41 9.95
C PRO A 102 -10.32 -19.59 10.62
N ASP A 103 -10.41 -20.78 10.04
CA ASP A 103 -9.68 -21.95 10.54
C ASP A 103 -8.17 -21.77 10.30
N THR A 104 -7.49 -21.19 11.30
CA THR A 104 -6.06 -20.89 11.24
C THR A 104 -5.16 -22.09 11.61
N ARG A 105 -5.77 -23.24 11.96
CA ARG A 105 -5.03 -24.47 12.33
C ARG A 105 -4.32 -25.12 11.16
N TYR A 106 -4.74 -24.84 9.94
CA TYR A 106 -4.15 -25.38 8.71
C TYR A 106 -3.54 -24.26 7.86
N PRO A 107 -2.57 -24.57 6.99
CA PRO A 107 -2.13 -23.64 5.95
C PRO A 107 -3.34 -23.15 5.15
N LEU A 108 -3.34 -21.87 4.82
CA LEU A 108 -4.41 -21.28 4.00
C LEU A 108 -4.35 -21.91 2.60
N HIS A 109 -5.25 -22.83 2.32
CA HIS A 109 -5.47 -23.41 1.00
C HIS A 109 -6.57 -22.65 0.26
N THR A 110 -6.58 -22.70 -1.06
CA THR A 110 -7.57 -22.01 -1.91
C THR A 110 -8.99 -22.34 -1.49
N GLU A 111 -9.29 -23.61 -1.20
CA GLU A 111 -10.63 -24.03 -0.70
C GLU A 111 -11.02 -23.36 0.63
N SER A 112 -10.08 -23.17 1.56
CA SER A 112 -10.38 -22.53 2.85
C SER A 112 -10.66 -21.05 2.69
N LEU A 113 -9.94 -20.40 1.78
CA LEU A 113 -10.16 -18.98 1.42
C LEU A 113 -11.50 -18.82 0.66
N GLN A 114 -11.86 -19.77 -0.18
CA GLN A 114 -13.12 -19.78 -0.89
C GLN A 114 -14.29 -19.92 0.09
N ARG A 115 -14.23 -20.86 1.03
CA ARG A 115 -15.25 -20.98 2.11
C ARG A 115 -15.37 -19.71 2.94
N LEU A 116 -14.23 -19.06 3.28
CA LEU A 116 -14.26 -17.77 3.99
C LEU A 116 -14.94 -16.68 3.17
N ASN A 117 -14.64 -16.59 1.88
CA ASN A 117 -15.30 -15.64 0.99
C ASN A 117 -16.81 -15.90 0.91
N ASP A 118 -17.22 -17.16 0.81
CA ASP A 118 -18.65 -17.54 0.77
C ASP A 118 -19.37 -17.15 2.07
N GLN A 119 -18.73 -17.32 3.22
CA GLN A 119 -19.26 -16.85 4.52
C GLN A 119 -19.42 -15.33 4.55
N VAL A 120 -18.44 -14.58 4.04
CA VAL A 120 -18.52 -13.12 3.93
C VAL A 120 -19.68 -12.71 3.02
N MET A 121 -19.80 -13.31 1.83
CA MET A 121 -20.88 -13.03 0.88
C MET A 121 -22.25 -13.37 1.46
N GLN A 122 -22.36 -14.50 2.15
CA GLN A 122 -23.60 -14.89 2.85
C GLN A 122 -23.96 -13.90 3.96
N THR A 123 -22.98 -13.46 4.72
CA THR A 123 -23.18 -12.44 5.76
C THR A 123 -23.63 -11.12 5.14
N GLN A 124 -23.01 -10.66 4.04
CA GLN A 124 -23.49 -9.46 3.32
C GLN A 124 -24.96 -9.61 2.90
N SER A 125 -25.32 -10.75 2.35
CA SER A 125 -26.70 -11.00 1.89
C SER A 125 -27.75 -11.05 3.00
N ALA A 126 -27.32 -11.31 4.24
CA ALA A 126 -28.23 -11.28 5.41
C ALA A 126 -28.58 -9.85 5.85
N PHE A 127 -27.73 -8.86 5.56
CA PHE A 127 -27.91 -7.47 5.99
C PHE A 127 -28.29 -6.51 4.87
N PHE A 128 -27.94 -6.82 3.61
CA PHE A 128 -28.04 -5.89 2.51
C PHE A 128 -28.70 -6.52 1.29
N SER A 129 -29.50 -5.72 0.59
CA SER A 129 -30.00 -6.06 -0.75
C SER A 129 -28.85 -6.16 -1.75
N ALA A 130 -29.08 -6.76 -2.92
CA ALA A 130 -28.07 -6.88 -3.97
C ALA A 130 -27.54 -5.51 -4.43
N GLU A 131 -28.41 -4.49 -4.51
CA GLU A 131 -28.02 -3.13 -4.88
C GLU A 131 -27.12 -2.49 -3.81
N GLU A 132 -27.49 -2.63 -2.53
CA GLU A 132 -26.69 -2.13 -1.40
C GLU A 132 -25.33 -2.86 -1.31
N GLN A 133 -25.30 -4.17 -1.55
CA GLN A 133 -24.05 -4.94 -1.61
C GLN A 133 -23.13 -4.42 -2.72
N GLN A 134 -23.69 -4.17 -3.89
CA GLN A 134 -22.92 -3.61 -5.02
C GLN A 134 -22.38 -2.22 -4.68
N LYS A 135 -23.18 -1.38 -4.05
CA LYS A 135 -22.81 -0.01 -3.66
C LYS A 135 -21.75 0.02 -2.56
N LEU A 136 -21.88 -0.84 -1.53
CA LEU A 136 -21.01 -0.83 -0.36
C LEU A 136 -19.74 -1.68 -0.54
N PHE A 137 -19.82 -2.79 -1.29
CA PHE A 137 -18.80 -3.82 -1.31
C PHE A 137 -18.41 -4.28 -2.71
N GLY A 138 -18.98 -3.70 -3.78
CA GLY A 138 -18.81 -4.21 -5.15
C GLY A 138 -17.35 -4.31 -5.57
N GLU A 139 -16.56 -3.28 -5.30
CA GLU A 139 -15.12 -3.27 -5.60
C GLU A 139 -14.35 -4.30 -4.76
N GLU A 140 -14.58 -4.34 -3.46
CA GLU A 140 -13.93 -5.27 -2.55
C GLU A 140 -14.29 -6.74 -2.88
N ASN A 141 -15.55 -7.00 -3.17
CA ASN A 141 -16.02 -8.34 -3.56
C ASN A 141 -15.33 -8.79 -4.86
N MET A 142 -15.24 -7.90 -5.83
CA MET A 142 -14.55 -8.17 -7.10
C MET A 142 -13.06 -8.43 -6.88
N GLN A 143 -12.38 -7.63 -6.06
CA GLN A 143 -10.97 -7.84 -5.74
C GLN A 143 -10.74 -9.20 -5.03
N ARG A 144 -11.60 -9.59 -4.09
CA ARG A 144 -11.52 -10.89 -3.42
C ARG A 144 -11.72 -12.05 -4.38
N GLN A 145 -12.73 -11.96 -5.24
CA GLN A 145 -12.99 -12.98 -6.25
C GLN A 145 -11.82 -13.14 -7.21
N LEU A 146 -11.25 -12.02 -7.66
CA LEU A 146 -10.09 -12.03 -8.54
C LEU A 146 -8.85 -12.64 -7.86
N ALA A 147 -8.62 -12.34 -6.57
CA ALA A 147 -7.53 -12.94 -5.82
C ALA A 147 -7.69 -14.45 -5.65
N LEU A 148 -8.91 -14.94 -5.39
CA LEU A 148 -9.22 -16.36 -5.34
C LEU A 148 -8.98 -17.02 -6.70
N ARG A 149 -9.45 -16.39 -7.76
CA ARG A 149 -9.26 -16.90 -9.13
C ARG A 149 -7.78 -16.99 -9.50
N GLN A 150 -6.98 -16.02 -9.08
CA GLN A 150 -5.52 -16.06 -9.27
C GLN A 150 -4.88 -17.26 -8.56
N LEU A 151 -5.31 -17.57 -7.34
CA LEU A 151 -4.82 -18.74 -6.60
C LEU A 151 -5.23 -20.04 -7.28
N GLU A 152 -6.49 -20.18 -7.71
CA GLU A 152 -6.98 -21.35 -8.46
C GLU A 152 -6.16 -21.58 -9.73
N LEU A 153 -5.91 -20.53 -10.53
CA LEU A 153 -5.10 -20.64 -11.74
C LEU A 153 -3.68 -21.12 -11.42
N LYS A 154 -3.07 -20.61 -10.35
CA LYS A 154 -1.74 -21.04 -9.91
C LYS A 154 -1.68 -22.48 -9.42
N GLU A 155 -2.74 -22.99 -8.82
CA GLU A 155 -2.82 -24.40 -8.39
C GLU A 155 -3.01 -25.37 -9.55
N HIS A 156 -3.76 -24.97 -10.58
CA HIS A 156 -4.17 -25.87 -11.66
C HIS A 156 -3.31 -25.76 -12.92
N ILE A 157 -2.65 -24.64 -13.15
CA ILE A 157 -1.86 -24.40 -14.36
C ILE A 157 -0.37 -24.39 -14.02
N ILE A 158 0.34 -25.42 -14.49
CA ILE A 158 1.78 -25.59 -14.24
C ILE A 158 2.63 -24.76 -15.23
N ASN A 159 2.16 -24.64 -16.48
CA ASN A 159 2.87 -23.90 -17.51
C ASN A 159 2.66 -22.40 -17.33
N GLN A 160 3.76 -21.64 -17.27
CA GLN A 160 3.71 -20.19 -17.05
C GLN A 160 2.99 -19.43 -18.17
N ASN A 161 3.19 -19.83 -19.43
CA ASN A 161 2.55 -19.15 -20.57
C ASN A 161 1.04 -19.37 -20.56
N ASP A 162 0.58 -20.59 -20.19
CA ASP A 162 -0.84 -20.90 -20.08
C ASP A 162 -1.47 -20.14 -18.90
N TYR A 163 -0.74 -20.03 -17.78
CA TYR A 163 -1.15 -19.22 -16.65
C TYR A 163 -1.27 -17.72 -17.04
N ASP A 164 -0.26 -17.16 -17.70
CA ASP A 164 -0.27 -15.76 -18.11
C ASP A 164 -1.43 -15.46 -19.07
N ALA A 165 -1.71 -16.38 -20.01
CA ALA A 165 -2.84 -16.26 -20.93
C ALA A 165 -4.19 -16.32 -20.20
N ALA A 166 -4.36 -17.27 -19.27
CA ALA A 166 -5.58 -17.40 -18.48
C ALA A 166 -5.78 -16.20 -17.55
N TRP A 167 -4.71 -15.72 -16.93
CA TRP A 167 -4.74 -14.54 -16.07
C TRP A 167 -5.10 -13.26 -16.85
N GLU A 168 -4.54 -13.07 -18.05
CA GLU A 168 -4.89 -11.94 -18.91
C GLU A 168 -6.37 -11.98 -19.32
N GLN A 169 -6.96 -13.17 -19.54
CA GLN A 169 -8.39 -13.29 -19.77
C GLN A 169 -9.22 -12.82 -18.59
N GLU A 170 -8.84 -13.17 -17.35
CA GLU A 170 -9.52 -12.68 -16.15
C GLU A 170 -9.41 -11.15 -16.02
N ILE A 171 -8.21 -10.58 -16.25
CA ILE A 171 -8.00 -9.12 -16.22
C ILE A 171 -8.90 -8.43 -17.25
N ASN A 172 -9.09 -8.98 -18.43
CA ASN A 172 -9.91 -8.39 -19.49
C ASN A 172 -11.40 -8.29 -19.13
N THR A 173 -11.88 -9.03 -18.14
CA THR A 173 -13.27 -8.93 -17.63
C THR A 173 -13.48 -7.75 -16.68
N LEU A 174 -12.40 -7.15 -16.17
CA LEU A 174 -12.46 -6.09 -15.18
C LEU A 174 -12.80 -4.72 -15.81
N PRO A 175 -13.26 -3.74 -15.01
CA PRO A 175 -13.34 -2.35 -15.44
C PRO A 175 -11.99 -1.81 -15.95
N PRO A 176 -11.96 -0.92 -16.96
CA PRO A 176 -10.72 -0.47 -17.61
C PRO A 176 -9.65 0.08 -16.65
N VAL A 177 -10.06 0.81 -15.61
CA VAL A 177 -9.15 1.37 -14.60
C VAL A 177 -8.42 0.25 -13.84
N MET A 178 -9.14 -0.81 -13.46
CA MET A 178 -8.57 -1.97 -12.79
C MET A 178 -7.66 -2.77 -13.73
N GLN A 179 -8.07 -2.99 -14.97
CA GLN A 179 -7.21 -3.64 -15.97
C GLN A 179 -5.84 -2.94 -16.05
N GLN A 180 -5.84 -1.61 -16.14
CA GLN A 180 -4.62 -0.81 -16.19
C GLN A 180 -3.76 -1.01 -14.94
N SER A 181 -4.37 -1.01 -13.75
CA SER A 181 -3.67 -1.20 -12.48
C SER A 181 -2.99 -2.56 -12.39
N TYR A 182 -3.70 -3.65 -12.76
CA TYR A 182 -3.13 -5.01 -12.76
C TYR A 182 -2.01 -5.18 -13.78
N ARG A 183 -2.17 -4.63 -15.00
CA ARG A 183 -1.11 -4.65 -16.02
C ARG A 183 0.12 -3.86 -15.57
N ASN A 184 -0.06 -2.69 -14.97
CA ASN A 184 1.04 -1.90 -14.42
C ASN A 184 1.77 -2.65 -13.29
N ALA A 185 1.05 -3.34 -12.41
CA ALA A 185 1.66 -4.17 -11.37
C ALA A 185 2.47 -5.34 -11.96
N ALA A 186 1.98 -5.99 -13.01
CA ALA A 186 2.71 -7.04 -13.71
C ALA A 186 4.00 -6.52 -14.34
N ILE A 187 4.01 -5.32 -14.93
CA ILE A 187 5.19 -4.68 -15.49
C ILE A 187 6.31 -4.53 -14.45
N LEU A 188 5.97 -4.14 -13.20
CA LEU A 188 6.98 -4.01 -12.14
C LEU A 188 7.67 -5.34 -11.82
N SER A 189 6.91 -6.43 -11.74
CA SER A 189 7.45 -7.77 -11.52
C SER A 189 8.35 -8.20 -12.69
N GLN A 190 7.91 -7.97 -13.93
CA GLN A 190 8.68 -8.29 -15.14
C GLN A 190 9.97 -7.46 -15.23
N LEU A 191 9.92 -6.16 -14.88
CA LEU A 191 11.11 -5.31 -14.79
C LEU A 191 12.11 -5.81 -13.74
N GLN A 192 11.63 -6.26 -12.57
CA GLN A 192 12.48 -6.84 -11.54
C GLN A 192 13.15 -8.14 -12.02
N ALA A 193 12.44 -8.97 -12.77
CA ALA A 193 12.98 -10.20 -13.33
C ALA A 193 14.15 -9.96 -14.31
N THR A 194 14.26 -8.74 -14.87
CA THR A 194 15.39 -8.39 -15.74
C THR A 194 16.71 -8.14 -14.98
N ASN A 195 16.70 -8.04 -13.66
CA ASN A 195 17.89 -7.64 -12.88
C ASN A 195 19.06 -8.64 -12.96
N GLY A 196 18.78 -9.92 -13.26
CA GLY A 196 19.81 -10.95 -13.42
C GLY A 196 20.38 -11.10 -14.83
N LEU A 197 19.86 -10.33 -15.80
CA LEU A 197 20.29 -10.40 -17.20
C LEU A 197 21.51 -9.50 -17.45
N ASP A 198 22.25 -9.80 -18.55
CA ASP A 198 23.25 -8.86 -19.03
C ASP A 198 22.61 -7.52 -19.48
N GLU A 199 23.42 -6.46 -19.58
CA GLU A 199 22.90 -5.10 -19.80
C GLU A 199 22.18 -4.94 -21.14
N GLN A 200 22.61 -5.65 -22.18
CA GLN A 200 21.97 -5.58 -23.50
C GLN A 200 20.62 -6.31 -23.50
N GLU A 201 20.56 -7.52 -22.99
CA GLU A 201 19.32 -8.29 -22.88
C GLU A 201 18.33 -7.59 -21.94
N LYS A 202 18.82 -7.07 -20.81
CA LYS A 202 18.04 -6.26 -19.88
C LYS A 202 17.40 -5.06 -20.58
N TYR A 203 18.20 -4.28 -21.33
CA TYR A 203 17.71 -3.12 -22.05
C TYR A 203 16.61 -3.49 -23.06
N LEU A 204 16.85 -4.53 -23.88
CA LEU A 204 15.88 -4.97 -24.88
C LEU A 204 14.57 -5.43 -24.25
N ARG A 205 14.64 -6.19 -23.16
CA ARG A 205 13.44 -6.62 -22.44
C ARG A 205 12.71 -5.44 -21.78
N GLN A 206 13.44 -4.52 -21.16
CA GLN A 206 12.84 -3.32 -20.58
C GLN A 206 12.22 -2.43 -21.67
N GLN A 207 12.87 -2.29 -22.82
CA GLN A 207 12.31 -1.58 -23.97
C GLN A 207 11.00 -2.21 -24.48
N ALA A 208 10.94 -3.54 -24.54
CA ALA A 208 9.73 -4.25 -24.93
C ALA A 208 8.57 -4.05 -23.92
N LEU A 209 8.90 -3.93 -22.62
CA LEU A 209 7.90 -3.78 -21.54
C LEU A 209 7.36 -2.35 -21.41
N VAL A 210 8.24 -1.35 -21.49
CA VAL A 210 7.90 0.04 -21.12
C VAL A 210 8.18 1.07 -22.23
N GLY A 211 8.66 0.64 -23.38
CA GLY A 211 9.06 1.49 -24.49
C GLY A 211 10.48 2.06 -24.36
N ALA A 212 11.02 2.56 -25.46
CA ALA A 212 12.42 3.01 -25.56
C ALA A 212 12.74 4.14 -24.57
N GLU A 213 11.91 5.19 -24.53
CA GLU A 213 12.12 6.36 -23.67
C GLU A 213 12.17 6.00 -22.16
N ALA A 214 11.28 5.10 -21.72
CA ALA A 214 11.28 4.65 -20.33
C ALA A 214 12.47 3.71 -20.04
N ALA A 215 12.87 2.86 -20.98
CA ALA A 215 14.06 2.03 -20.86
C ALA A 215 15.33 2.88 -20.72
N ASP A 216 15.48 3.96 -21.51
CA ASP A 216 16.60 4.90 -21.41
C ASP A 216 16.64 5.60 -20.04
N ARG A 217 15.46 5.99 -19.50
CA ARG A 217 15.38 6.53 -18.13
C ARG A 217 15.81 5.51 -17.08
N LEU A 218 15.48 4.22 -17.27
CA LEU A 218 15.93 3.15 -16.37
C LEU A 218 17.43 2.94 -16.41
N VAL A 219 18.07 3.03 -17.62
CA VAL A 219 19.54 3.01 -17.74
C VAL A 219 20.18 4.17 -16.99
N THR A 220 19.71 5.39 -17.24
CA THR A 220 20.19 6.60 -16.56
C THR A 220 20.04 6.50 -15.02
N LEU A 221 18.92 5.99 -14.56
CA LEU A 221 18.68 5.78 -13.11
C LEU A 221 19.64 4.75 -12.52
N ARG A 222 19.91 3.65 -13.22
CA ARG A 222 20.87 2.64 -12.76
C ARG A 222 22.28 3.23 -12.65
N GLN A 223 22.71 3.97 -13.67
CA GLN A 223 24.01 4.64 -13.65
C GLN A 223 24.13 5.61 -12.48
N ALA A 224 23.13 6.49 -12.29
CA ALA A 224 23.12 7.44 -11.19
C ALA A 224 23.14 6.76 -9.80
N ARG A 225 22.51 5.58 -9.68
CA ARG A 225 22.55 4.77 -8.44
C ARG A 225 23.93 4.17 -8.23
N ALA A 226 24.54 3.59 -9.26
CA ALA A 226 25.89 3.03 -9.18
C ALA A 226 26.92 4.12 -8.81
N ASP A 227 26.86 5.28 -9.43
CA ASP A 227 27.71 6.42 -9.12
C ASP A 227 27.54 6.91 -7.66
N PHE A 228 26.29 6.92 -7.19
CA PHE A 228 26.01 7.24 -5.79
C PHE A 228 26.60 6.21 -4.81
N GLU A 229 26.47 4.92 -5.09
CA GLU A 229 27.01 3.85 -4.24
C GLU A 229 28.56 3.89 -4.18
N ILE A 230 29.23 4.12 -5.31
CA ILE A 230 30.70 4.30 -5.35
C ILE A 230 31.11 5.51 -4.52
N LYS A 231 30.43 6.63 -4.69
CA LYS A 231 30.67 7.85 -3.93
C LYS A 231 30.42 7.67 -2.44
N LEU A 232 29.36 6.95 -2.08
CA LEU A 232 29.02 6.64 -0.70
C LEU A 232 30.05 5.73 -0.04
N ALA A 233 30.55 4.72 -0.76
CA ALA A 233 31.58 3.83 -0.26
C ALA A 233 32.87 4.60 0.04
N HIS A 234 33.31 5.47 -0.88
CA HIS A 234 34.48 6.32 -0.68
C HIS A 234 34.28 7.30 0.50
N TYR A 235 33.10 7.91 0.59
CA TYR A 235 32.74 8.74 1.73
C TYR A 235 32.86 8.01 3.07
N PHE A 236 32.33 6.79 3.17
CA PHE A 236 32.42 6.02 4.39
C PHE A 236 33.85 5.65 4.78
N GLN A 237 34.72 5.36 3.81
CA GLN A 237 36.15 5.13 4.08
C GLN A 237 36.80 6.39 4.69
N GLN A 238 36.55 7.58 4.13
CA GLN A 238 37.10 8.83 4.67
C GLN A 238 36.50 9.17 6.02
N ARG A 239 35.20 8.93 6.21
CA ARG A 239 34.49 9.11 7.49
C ARG A 239 35.11 8.25 8.60
N ASP A 240 35.40 6.98 8.30
CA ASP A 240 36.00 6.06 9.29
C ASP A 240 37.40 6.55 9.71
N VAL A 241 38.19 7.09 8.79
CA VAL A 241 39.50 7.68 9.12
C VAL A 241 39.34 8.85 10.10
N ILE A 242 38.39 9.76 9.87
CA ILE A 242 38.14 10.90 10.77
C ILE A 242 37.68 10.41 12.14
N LEU A 243 36.80 9.40 12.20
CA LEU A 243 36.24 8.87 13.46
C LEU A 243 37.28 8.09 14.30
N THR A 244 38.29 7.52 13.65
CA THR A 244 39.36 6.75 14.32
C THR A 244 40.61 7.57 14.63
N ASP A 245 40.67 8.84 14.21
CA ASP A 245 41.81 9.72 14.49
C ASP A 245 41.77 10.26 15.95
N ASN A 246 42.60 9.66 16.80
CA ASN A 246 42.70 10.03 18.20
C ASN A 246 43.31 11.42 18.45
N ASN A 247 43.86 12.09 17.41
CA ASN A 247 44.45 13.43 17.54
C ASN A 247 43.39 14.52 17.33
N LEU A 248 42.20 14.18 16.85
CA LEU A 248 41.14 15.16 16.64
C LEU A 248 40.27 15.29 17.92
N ALA A 249 40.10 16.54 18.36
CA ALA A 249 39.05 16.80 19.36
C ALA A 249 37.67 16.51 18.77
N LYS A 250 36.71 16.15 19.63
CA LYS A 250 35.36 15.75 19.20
C LYS A 250 34.69 16.78 18.28
N GLU A 251 34.82 18.05 18.61
CA GLU A 251 34.29 19.19 17.86
C GLU A 251 34.95 19.31 16.48
N GLN A 252 36.27 19.10 16.41
CA GLN A 252 37.02 19.10 15.15
C GLN A 252 36.60 17.93 14.25
N ALA A 253 36.43 16.74 14.81
CA ALA A 253 35.94 15.60 14.09
C ALA A 253 34.55 15.84 13.51
N GLN A 254 33.63 16.44 14.29
CA GLN A 254 32.29 16.80 13.81
C GLN A 254 32.32 17.82 12.67
N GLN A 255 33.16 18.83 12.78
CA GLN A 255 33.35 19.83 11.74
C GLN A 255 33.91 19.17 10.45
N ALA A 256 34.93 18.32 10.56
CA ALA A 256 35.50 17.62 9.42
C ALA A 256 34.48 16.69 8.75
N LEU A 257 33.63 15.99 9.51
CA LEU A 257 32.54 15.17 8.97
C LEU A 257 31.49 16.01 8.25
N HIS A 258 31.16 17.18 8.79
CA HIS A 258 30.24 18.11 8.14
C HIS A 258 30.78 18.57 6.78
N GLU A 259 32.04 19.02 6.73
CA GLU A 259 32.71 19.48 5.52
C GLU A 259 32.84 18.35 4.49
N LEU A 260 33.26 17.16 4.92
CA LEU A 260 33.35 15.98 4.04
C LEU A 260 31.99 15.66 3.40
N ARG A 261 30.89 15.74 4.16
CA ARG A 261 29.55 15.47 3.63
C ARG A 261 29.13 16.53 2.61
N GLN A 262 29.39 17.82 2.91
CA GLN A 262 29.03 18.92 2.01
C GLN A 262 29.84 18.92 0.71
N THR A 263 31.09 18.50 0.75
CA THR A 263 31.95 18.41 -0.44
C THR A 263 31.68 17.16 -1.28
N SER A 264 31.25 16.06 -0.63
CA SER A 264 31.01 14.78 -1.30
C SER A 264 29.63 14.70 -1.95
N PHE A 265 28.60 15.38 -1.43
CA PHE A 265 27.22 15.17 -1.87
C PHE A 265 26.48 16.48 -2.14
N SER A 266 25.52 16.43 -3.09
CA SER A 266 24.61 17.56 -3.33
C SER A 266 23.67 17.79 -2.16
N ALA A 267 23.14 19.01 -2.02
CA ALA A 267 22.18 19.37 -0.97
C ALA A 267 20.97 18.41 -0.89
N SER A 268 20.49 17.91 -2.05
CA SER A 268 19.37 16.95 -2.12
C SER A 268 19.74 15.55 -1.61
N GLN A 269 21.03 15.18 -1.61
CA GLN A 269 21.51 13.88 -1.17
C GLN A 269 21.87 13.84 0.32
N ILE A 270 22.14 15.00 0.95
CA ILE A 270 22.66 15.07 2.32
C ILE A 270 21.74 14.35 3.32
N ARG A 271 20.44 14.56 3.27
CA ARG A 271 19.49 13.88 4.18
C ARG A 271 19.54 12.37 4.05
N ARG A 272 19.65 11.85 2.82
CA ARG A 272 19.79 10.42 2.55
C ARG A 272 21.10 9.88 3.14
N VAL A 273 22.21 10.59 2.95
CA VAL A 273 23.52 10.20 3.50
C VAL A 273 23.49 10.13 5.01
N GLN A 274 22.93 11.15 5.69
CA GLN A 274 22.79 11.16 7.14
C GLN A 274 21.96 9.99 7.68
N ALA A 275 20.90 9.61 6.97
CA ALA A 275 20.11 8.42 7.32
C ALA A 275 20.94 7.13 7.18
N LEU A 276 21.74 7.01 6.11
CA LEU A 276 22.61 5.85 5.87
C LEU A 276 23.75 5.77 6.89
N GLU A 277 24.31 6.91 7.33
CA GLU A 277 25.25 6.98 8.45
C GLU A 277 24.63 6.40 9.73
N SER A 278 23.44 6.87 10.09
CA SER A 278 22.73 6.40 11.28
C SER A 278 22.43 4.90 11.25
N ILE A 279 22.05 4.36 10.08
CA ILE A 279 21.81 2.93 9.91
C ILE A 279 23.11 2.15 10.10
N ARG A 280 24.20 2.58 9.44
CA ARG A 280 25.51 1.93 9.54
C ARG A 280 26.03 1.94 10.97
N ASP A 281 25.96 3.07 11.67
CA ASP A 281 26.45 3.20 13.05
C ASP A 281 25.68 2.25 13.99
N LYS A 282 24.35 2.14 13.84
CA LYS A 282 23.55 1.17 14.60
C LYS A 282 23.94 -0.29 14.32
N GLN A 283 24.24 -0.62 13.06
CA GLN A 283 24.65 -1.96 12.68
C GLN A 283 26.02 -2.32 13.28
N LEU A 284 26.97 -1.40 13.29
CA LEU A 284 28.29 -1.60 13.89
C LEU A 284 28.18 -1.82 15.41
N VAL A 285 27.35 -1.04 16.10
CA VAL A 285 27.09 -1.25 17.54
C VAL A 285 26.46 -2.61 17.80
N ALA A 286 25.51 -3.04 17.00
CA ALA A 286 24.85 -4.36 17.17
C ALA A 286 25.78 -5.54 16.88
N GLN A 287 26.83 -5.38 16.07
CA GLN A 287 27.82 -6.42 15.78
C GLN A 287 28.94 -6.49 16.82
N SER A 288 29.08 -5.47 17.67
CA SER A 288 30.12 -5.39 18.72
C SER A 288 29.61 -5.88 20.10
N GLN A 289 28.35 -6.24 20.22
CA GLN A 289 27.71 -6.86 21.38
C GLN A 289 27.55 -8.37 21.21
#